data_f9450836f2e64539afde5fbf23c2f591
#
_entry.id   f9450836f2e64539afde5fbf23c2f591
#
_cell.length_a   1.000
_cell.length_b   1.000
_cell.length_c   1.000
_cell.angle_alpha   90.00
_cell.angle_beta   90.00
_cell.angle_gamma   90.00
#
_symmetry.space_group_name_H-M   'P 1'
#
loop_
_entity.id
_entity.type
_entity.pdbx_description
1 polymer ?
#
loop_
_entity_poly.entity_id
_entity_poly.type
_entity_poly.pdbx_seq_one_letter_code
_entity_poly.pdbx_strand_id
1 'polypeptide(L)'
;MIFPSRPSDFDARFLRRLVGTKITTFDDFDPQKQPSAVSGSPAPVTGRSWIITEKLSERAVHLTQEDVDMGVGSPMTVGKFLCRSEEDPTQIAFMRIYYQIPVSGTENANLATLAQQVQPHEVCGELETFRLLMSQGCNSVPRFLGYFQKAQGEHDLVPGGYAKYIIWEKVPGEPLTAEHFWSLDPRVRQDIRVKFRVAFESVYTNPRWQIDKLLMQSTERCCVAV
;
A
#
# COMPACT_ATOMS: atom_id res chain seq x y z
N MET A 1 -29.94 -21.53 8.16
CA MET A 1 -29.91 -20.04 8.11
C MET A 1 -28.88 -19.67 7.05
N ILE A 2 -29.32 -19.08 5.95
CA ILE A 2 -28.44 -18.58 4.90
C ILE A 2 -28.06 -17.18 5.35
N PHE A 3 -26.81 -17.00 5.78
CA PHE A 3 -26.28 -15.64 6.00
C PHE A 3 -26.25 -14.92 4.66
N PRO A 4 -26.80 -13.70 4.54
CA PRO A 4 -26.63 -12.93 3.34
C PRO A 4 -25.13 -12.77 3.11
N SER A 5 -24.67 -13.17 1.91
CA SER A 5 -23.29 -12.92 1.48
C SER A 5 -23.05 -11.40 1.58
N ARG A 6 -22.12 -10.97 2.45
CA ARG A 6 -21.64 -9.59 2.44
C ARG A 6 -21.21 -9.28 1.00
N PRO A 7 -21.59 -8.09 0.46
CA PRO A 7 -20.99 -7.65 -0.80
C PRO A 7 -19.49 -7.84 -0.66
N SER A 8 -18.86 -8.47 -1.64
CA SER A 8 -17.46 -8.86 -1.54
C SER A 8 -16.65 -7.61 -1.22
N ASP A 9 -15.91 -7.61 -0.10
CA ASP A 9 -15.00 -6.53 0.31
C ASP A 9 -13.99 -6.19 -0.80
N PHE A 10 -13.94 -7.01 -1.85
CA PHE A 10 -13.06 -6.88 -3.01
C PHE A 10 -13.51 -5.86 -4.07
N ASP A 11 -14.75 -5.34 -4.01
CA ASP A 11 -15.26 -4.33 -4.95
C ASP A 11 -15.66 -3.03 -4.23
N ALA A 12 -14.88 -2.62 -3.25
CA ALA A 12 -15.07 -1.36 -2.57
C ALA A 12 -14.89 -0.17 -3.54
N ARG A 13 -15.60 0.94 -3.29
CA ARG A 13 -15.66 2.10 -4.22
C ARG A 13 -15.25 3.42 -3.58
N PHE A 14 -14.65 3.40 -2.42
CA PHE A 14 -14.25 4.61 -1.68
C PHE A 14 -13.24 5.48 -2.45
N LEU A 15 -12.32 4.83 -3.18
CA LEU A 15 -11.19 5.50 -3.82
C LEU A 15 -11.41 5.80 -5.31
N ARG A 16 -12.57 5.48 -5.87
CA ARG A 16 -12.84 5.68 -7.31
C ARG A 16 -12.64 7.14 -7.75
N ARG A 17 -12.96 8.08 -6.85
CA ARG A 17 -12.80 9.52 -7.08
C ARG A 17 -11.36 9.98 -7.26
N LEU A 18 -10.37 9.15 -6.90
CA LEU A 18 -8.95 9.51 -7.03
C LEU A 18 -8.42 9.35 -8.45
N VAL A 19 -9.14 8.66 -9.34
CA VAL A 19 -8.78 8.59 -10.78
C VAL A 19 -8.79 9.98 -11.37
N GLY A 20 -7.75 10.35 -12.08
CA GLY A 20 -7.53 11.69 -12.64
C GLY A 20 -6.80 12.65 -11.69
N THR A 21 -6.61 12.30 -10.42
CA THR A 21 -5.89 13.16 -9.48
C THR A 21 -4.37 13.06 -9.63
N LYS A 22 -3.68 14.13 -9.27
CA LYS A 22 -2.22 14.24 -9.24
C LYS A 22 -1.71 14.04 -7.82
N ILE A 23 -0.68 13.21 -7.68
CA ILE A 23 0.03 12.94 -6.41
C ILE A 23 1.51 13.20 -6.64
N THR A 24 2.14 13.97 -5.75
CA THR A 24 3.58 14.14 -5.74
C THR A 24 4.18 13.28 -4.65
N THR A 25 5.14 12.42 -5.00
CA THR A 25 5.88 11.56 -4.09
C THR A 25 7.32 12.02 -3.97
N PHE A 26 7.97 11.65 -2.90
CA PHE A 26 9.35 12.00 -2.62
C PHE A 26 10.21 10.75 -2.59
N ASP A 27 11.37 10.82 -3.25
CA ASP A 27 12.34 9.71 -3.29
C ASP A 27 13.16 9.64 -1.99
N ASP A 28 13.25 10.76 -1.25
CA ASP A 28 14.06 10.88 -0.05
C ASP A 28 13.30 10.28 1.14
N PHE A 29 13.73 9.10 1.48
CA PHE A 29 13.09 8.18 2.35
C PHE A 29 13.75 8.14 3.74
N ASP A 30 14.09 9.30 4.29
CA ASP A 30 14.47 9.44 5.68
C ASP A 30 13.28 9.95 6.51
N PRO A 31 12.60 9.06 7.29
CA PRO A 31 11.49 9.49 8.14
C PRO A 31 11.93 10.44 9.26
N GLN A 32 13.24 10.56 9.51
CA GLN A 32 13.78 11.50 10.49
C GLN A 32 14.10 12.86 9.88
N LYS A 33 14.14 12.98 8.56
CA LYS A 33 14.16 14.25 7.84
C LYS A 33 12.75 14.77 7.57
N GLN A 34 11.91 14.87 8.57
CA GLN A 34 10.86 15.90 8.51
C GLN A 34 11.56 17.25 8.33
N PRO A 35 11.05 18.15 7.49
CA PRO A 35 11.60 19.49 7.37
C PRO A 35 11.46 20.18 8.72
N SER A 36 12.44 20.03 9.58
CA SER A 36 12.62 20.88 10.74
C SER A 36 12.88 22.26 10.19
N ALA A 37 11.96 23.16 10.45
CA ALA A 37 12.01 24.56 10.08
C ALA A 37 13.10 25.31 10.88
N VAL A 38 14.37 24.83 10.81
CA VAL A 38 15.51 25.55 11.38
C VAL A 38 16.72 25.43 10.45
N SER A 39 16.98 26.55 9.77
CA SER A 39 18.29 27.06 9.33
C SER A 39 19.24 26.11 8.59
N GLY A 40 19.28 26.28 7.30
CA GLY A 40 20.29 25.72 6.38
C GLY A 40 19.59 25.27 5.12
N SER A 41 19.93 25.88 3.97
CA SER A 41 19.30 25.62 2.66
C SER A 41 19.08 24.12 2.46
N PRO A 42 17.83 23.61 2.46
CA PRO A 42 17.59 22.19 2.20
C PRO A 42 17.97 21.91 0.75
N ALA A 43 18.72 20.85 0.51
CA ALA A 43 18.86 20.30 -0.84
C ALA A 43 17.43 20.10 -1.42
N PRO A 44 17.19 20.44 -2.70
CA PRO A 44 15.88 20.31 -3.29
C PRO A 44 15.45 18.85 -3.22
N VAL A 45 14.43 18.57 -2.43
CA VAL A 45 13.77 17.26 -2.43
C VAL A 45 13.08 17.14 -3.78
N THR A 46 13.65 16.35 -4.68
CA THR A 46 13.07 16.12 -6.01
C THR A 46 11.84 15.25 -5.88
N GLY A 47 10.69 15.90 -5.86
CA GLY A 47 9.40 15.21 -5.91
C GLY A 47 9.08 14.75 -7.32
N ARG A 48 8.54 13.53 -7.47
CA ARG A 48 7.96 13.06 -8.73
C ARG A 48 6.46 13.17 -8.69
N SER A 49 5.88 13.72 -9.77
CA SER A 49 4.43 13.85 -9.90
C SER A 49 3.84 12.72 -10.75
N TRP A 50 2.76 12.14 -10.23
CA TRP A 50 2.04 11.01 -10.82
C TRP A 50 0.58 11.36 -11.01
N ILE A 51 0.00 10.95 -12.14
CA ILE A 51 -1.43 11.07 -12.42
C ILE A 51 -2.04 9.69 -12.35
N ILE A 52 -3.03 9.50 -11.49
CA ILE A 52 -3.76 8.24 -11.35
C ILE A 52 -4.64 8.05 -12.59
N THR A 53 -4.44 6.98 -13.35
CA THR A 53 -5.14 6.75 -14.62
C THR A 53 -6.25 5.74 -14.52
N GLU A 54 -6.09 4.70 -13.69
CA GLU A 54 -7.03 3.58 -13.61
C GLU A 54 -7.02 2.97 -12.21
N LYS A 55 -8.20 2.57 -11.71
CA LYS A 55 -8.34 1.74 -10.52
C LYS A 55 -8.39 0.27 -10.92
N LEU A 56 -7.45 -0.54 -10.46
CA LEU A 56 -7.37 -1.97 -10.77
C LEU A 56 -8.16 -2.81 -9.77
N SER A 57 -8.04 -2.50 -8.49
CA SER A 57 -8.74 -3.22 -7.42
C SER A 57 -8.88 -2.33 -6.19
N GLU A 58 -9.81 -2.68 -5.31
CA GLU A 58 -9.96 -2.04 -4.01
C GLU A 58 -10.56 -3.05 -3.02
N ARG A 59 -10.00 -3.11 -1.83
CA ARG A 59 -10.48 -3.92 -0.73
C ARG A 59 -10.66 -3.06 0.52
N ALA A 60 -11.82 -3.15 1.15
CA ALA A 60 -12.08 -2.50 2.43
C ALA A 60 -11.94 -3.50 3.59
N VAL A 61 -11.39 -3.02 4.70
CA VAL A 61 -11.36 -3.67 6.00
C VAL A 61 -12.29 -2.87 6.89
N HIS A 62 -13.49 -3.40 7.10
CA HIS A 62 -14.51 -2.80 7.95
C HIS A 62 -14.32 -3.28 9.38
N LEU A 63 -14.18 -2.35 10.31
CA LEU A 63 -14.07 -2.62 11.75
C LEU A 63 -15.17 -1.87 12.49
N THR A 64 -15.71 -2.50 13.53
CA THR A 64 -16.63 -1.86 14.48
C THR A 64 -15.85 -1.02 15.50
N GLN A 65 -16.53 -0.20 16.28
CA GLN A 65 -15.89 0.52 17.38
C GLN A 65 -15.28 -0.45 18.41
N GLU A 66 -15.95 -1.57 18.68
CA GLU A 66 -15.45 -2.61 19.57
C GLU A 66 -14.13 -3.21 19.07
N ASP A 67 -14.01 -3.49 17.77
CA ASP A 67 -12.76 -4.00 17.15
C ASP A 67 -11.62 -2.99 17.32
N VAL A 68 -11.92 -1.70 17.13
CA VAL A 68 -10.93 -0.61 17.28
C VAL A 68 -10.49 -0.50 18.74
N ASP A 69 -11.42 -0.55 19.67
CA ASP A 69 -11.16 -0.45 21.12
C ASP A 69 -10.35 -1.66 21.62
N MET A 70 -10.54 -2.84 21.01
CA MET A 70 -9.74 -4.04 21.26
C MET A 70 -8.35 -4.00 20.62
N GLY A 71 -8.03 -2.96 19.84
CA GLY A 71 -6.74 -2.81 19.19
C GLY A 71 -6.54 -3.75 17.97
N VAL A 72 -7.62 -4.18 17.30
CA VAL A 72 -7.54 -4.98 16.07
C VAL A 72 -6.89 -4.20 14.94
N GLY A 73 -6.99 -2.88 14.95
CA GLY A 73 -6.40 -1.96 13.97
C GLY A 73 -7.32 -0.81 13.62
N SER A 74 -7.06 -0.20 12.48
CA SER A 74 -7.83 0.93 11.94
C SER A 74 -8.68 0.48 10.75
N PRO A 75 -9.97 0.85 10.67
CA PRO A 75 -10.77 0.60 9.48
C PRO A 75 -10.15 1.33 8.29
N MET A 76 -9.93 0.63 7.19
CA MET A 76 -9.24 1.18 6.03
C MET A 76 -9.70 0.55 4.73
N THR A 77 -9.48 1.26 3.63
CA THR A 77 -9.55 0.68 2.30
C THR A 77 -8.17 0.72 1.64
N VAL A 78 -7.86 -0.32 0.89
CA VAL A 78 -6.60 -0.46 0.16
C VAL A 78 -6.91 -0.60 -1.32
N GLY A 79 -6.48 0.37 -2.11
CA GLY A 79 -6.67 0.36 -3.56
C GLY A 79 -5.37 0.18 -4.32
N LYS A 80 -5.41 -0.58 -5.42
CA LYS A 80 -4.32 -0.68 -6.40
C LYS A 80 -4.72 0.06 -7.68
N PHE A 81 -3.81 0.87 -8.17
CA PHE A 81 -4.04 1.74 -9.33
C PHE A 81 -2.90 1.63 -10.33
N LEU A 82 -3.22 1.99 -11.58
CA LEU A 82 -2.21 2.44 -12.54
C LEU A 82 -2.07 3.97 -12.43
N CYS A 83 -0.84 4.43 -12.54
CA CYS A 83 -0.53 5.84 -12.68
C CYS A 83 0.54 6.04 -13.73
N ARG A 84 0.61 7.25 -14.28
CA ARG A 84 1.66 7.68 -15.22
C ARG A 84 2.43 8.85 -14.65
N SER A 85 3.70 8.95 -14.98
CA SER A 85 4.48 10.14 -14.66
C SER A 85 3.89 11.37 -15.37
N GLU A 86 3.89 12.52 -14.71
CA GLU A 86 3.53 13.79 -15.33
C GLU A 86 4.60 14.27 -16.29
N GLU A 87 5.88 14.04 -15.96
CA GLU A 87 7.03 14.47 -16.75
C GLU A 87 7.25 13.58 -17.98
N ASP A 88 7.02 12.28 -17.83
CA ASP A 88 7.13 11.27 -18.89
C ASP A 88 5.87 10.40 -18.94
N PRO A 89 4.87 10.75 -19.79
CA PRO A 89 3.62 9.99 -19.88
C PRO A 89 3.79 8.53 -20.33
N THR A 90 4.94 8.14 -20.87
CA THR A 90 5.24 6.75 -21.24
C THR A 90 5.64 5.91 -20.04
N GLN A 91 6.08 6.54 -18.96
CA GLN A 91 6.42 5.87 -17.72
C GLN A 91 5.15 5.55 -16.93
N ILE A 92 4.77 4.28 -16.95
CA ILE A 92 3.62 3.74 -16.19
C ILE A 92 4.13 3.05 -14.93
N ALA A 93 3.41 3.24 -13.82
CA ALA A 93 3.72 2.64 -12.53
C ALA A 93 2.45 2.09 -11.86
N PHE A 94 2.65 1.21 -10.89
CA PHE A 94 1.61 0.84 -9.94
C PHE A 94 1.65 1.78 -8.74
N MET A 95 0.45 2.10 -8.24
CA MET A 95 0.27 2.85 -7.00
C MET A 95 -0.66 2.07 -6.08
N ARG A 96 -0.27 1.90 -4.81
CA ARG A 96 -1.15 1.41 -3.75
C ARG A 96 -1.49 2.55 -2.82
N ILE A 97 -2.76 2.65 -2.47
CA ILE A 97 -3.29 3.69 -1.62
C ILE A 97 -3.94 3.03 -0.42
N TYR A 98 -3.47 3.36 0.78
CA TYR A 98 -4.08 3.02 2.06
C TYR A 98 -4.83 4.25 2.56
N TYR A 99 -6.10 4.10 2.85
CA TYR A 99 -6.98 5.22 3.16
C TYR A 99 -7.88 4.85 4.32
N GLN A 100 -7.85 5.62 5.40
CA GLN A 100 -8.75 5.39 6.52
C GLN A 100 -10.21 5.59 6.09
N ILE A 101 -11.09 4.69 6.50
CA ILE A 101 -12.53 4.79 6.29
C ILE A 101 -13.24 4.88 7.65
N PRO A 102 -14.51 5.29 7.68
CA PRO A 102 -15.28 5.34 8.92
C PRO A 102 -15.42 3.97 9.59
N VAL A 103 -15.55 3.98 10.89
CA VAL A 103 -15.98 2.83 11.68
C VAL A 103 -17.35 2.36 11.20
N SER A 104 -17.55 1.05 11.11
CA SER A 104 -18.80 0.44 10.64
C SER A 104 -20.01 0.95 11.41
N GLY A 105 -21.02 1.39 10.68
CA GLY A 105 -22.24 1.98 11.22
C GLY A 105 -22.19 3.51 11.42
N THR A 106 -21.05 4.15 11.12
CA THR A 106 -20.90 5.62 11.22
C THR A 106 -20.69 6.30 9.87
N GLU A 107 -20.87 5.60 8.76
CA GLU A 107 -20.57 6.08 7.40
C GLU A 107 -21.36 7.36 7.04
N ASN A 108 -22.53 7.54 7.63
CA ASN A 108 -23.41 8.69 7.43
C ASN A 108 -23.36 9.70 8.60
N ALA A 109 -22.42 9.57 9.52
CA ALA A 109 -22.26 10.51 10.62
C ALA A 109 -21.82 11.90 10.11
N ASN A 110 -22.00 12.93 10.92
CA ASN A 110 -21.52 14.26 10.57
C ASN A 110 -19.97 14.30 10.60
N LEU A 111 -19.39 15.26 9.90
CA LEU A 111 -17.92 15.38 9.75
C LEU A 111 -17.20 15.53 11.08
N ALA A 112 -17.80 16.16 12.08
CA ALA A 112 -17.18 16.30 13.41
C ALA A 112 -17.07 14.95 14.14
N THR A 113 -18.09 14.10 14.02
CA THR A 113 -18.06 12.72 14.55
C THR A 113 -17.04 11.87 13.80
N LEU A 114 -16.97 11.98 12.48
CA LEU A 114 -15.98 11.25 11.67
C LEU A 114 -14.55 11.69 12.01
N ALA A 115 -14.32 12.98 12.21
CA ALA A 115 -13.02 13.51 12.61
C ALA A 115 -12.50 13.00 13.97
N GLN A 116 -13.40 12.57 14.86
CA GLN A 116 -13.03 11.96 16.14
C GLN A 116 -12.49 10.53 15.99
N GLN A 117 -12.69 9.90 14.83
CA GLN A 117 -12.24 8.53 14.54
C GLN A 117 -10.82 8.47 13.98
N VAL A 118 -10.09 9.59 13.92
CA VAL A 118 -8.72 9.63 13.43
C VAL A 118 -7.86 8.67 14.26
N GLN A 119 -7.23 7.72 13.56
CA GLN A 119 -6.32 6.75 14.18
C GLN A 119 -4.87 7.16 13.96
N PRO A 120 -3.96 6.80 14.89
CA PRO A 120 -2.55 6.97 14.69
C PRO A 120 -2.06 6.31 13.40
N HIS A 121 -1.05 6.89 12.78
CA HIS A 121 -0.43 6.28 11.62
C HIS A 121 0.31 5.00 12.02
N GLU A 122 -0.24 3.88 11.67
CA GLU A 122 0.51 2.62 11.76
C GLU A 122 1.63 2.59 10.72
N VAL A 123 2.73 1.94 11.08
CA VAL A 123 3.85 1.71 10.15
C VAL A 123 3.33 0.83 9.01
N CYS A 124 3.50 1.28 7.77
CA CYS A 124 3.11 0.50 6.61
C CYS A 124 4.18 -0.57 6.33
N GLY A 125 3.91 -1.82 6.71
CA GLY A 125 4.86 -2.93 6.54
C GLY A 125 5.33 -3.13 5.09
N GLU A 126 4.48 -2.85 4.09
CA GLU A 126 4.89 -2.89 2.68
C GLU A 126 5.98 -1.86 2.38
N LEU A 127 5.84 -0.67 2.93
CA LEU A 127 6.81 0.39 2.76
C LEU A 127 8.16 0.04 3.38
N GLU A 128 8.16 -0.48 4.61
CA GLU A 128 9.38 -0.94 5.29
C GLU A 128 10.05 -2.09 4.52
N THR A 129 9.23 -2.99 3.96
CA THR A 129 9.70 -4.08 3.10
C THR A 129 10.40 -3.55 1.84
N PHE A 130 9.80 -2.59 1.13
CA PHE A 130 10.45 -1.96 -0.02
C PHE A 130 11.79 -1.32 0.37
N ARG A 131 11.82 -0.59 1.47
CA ARG A 131 13.04 0.05 1.99
C ARG A 131 14.14 -0.98 2.21
N LEU A 132 13.81 -2.01 2.96
CA LEU A 132 14.77 -3.06 3.31
C LEU A 132 15.33 -3.71 2.03
N LEU A 133 14.47 -4.13 1.12
CA LEU A 133 14.88 -4.80 -0.11
C LEU A 133 15.72 -3.89 -1.02
N MET A 134 15.33 -2.62 -1.14
CA MET A 134 16.11 -1.64 -1.93
C MET A 134 17.45 -1.32 -1.29
N SER A 135 17.53 -1.17 0.04
CA SER A 135 18.79 -0.93 0.75
C SER A 135 19.78 -2.08 0.61
N GLN A 136 19.28 -3.26 0.32
CA GLN A 136 20.07 -4.50 0.13
C GLN A 136 20.40 -4.76 -1.35
N GLY A 137 19.99 -3.89 -2.27
CA GLY A 137 20.19 -4.07 -3.71
C GLY A 137 19.44 -5.26 -4.29
N CYS A 138 18.28 -5.63 -3.73
CA CYS A 138 17.48 -6.74 -4.23
C CYS A 138 16.87 -6.39 -5.60
N ASN A 139 17.29 -7.12 -6.64
CA ASN A 139 16.80 -6.96 -8.01
C ASN A 139 15.61 -7.86 -8.36
N SER A 140 15.15 -8.70 -7.40
CA SER A 140 14.03 -9.62 -7.62
C SER A 140 12.66 -9.00 -7.32
N VAL A 141 12.63 -7.72 -6.95
CA VAL A 141 11.42 -6.96 -6.67
C VAL A 141 11.33 -5.74 -7.59
N PRO A 142 10.12 -5.26 -7.90
CA PRO A 142 9.96 -4.03 -8.66
C PRO A 142 10.67 -2.85 -7.97
N ARG A 143 11.21 -1.94 -8.76
CA ARG A 143 11.85 -0.74 -8.23
C ARG A 143 10.83 0.14 -7.53
N PHE A 144 11.12 0.53 -6.30
CA PHE A 144 10.36 1.53 -5.56
C PHE A 144 10.56 2.92 -6.20
N LEU A 145 9.47 3.67 -6.41
CA LEU A 145 9.47 4.95 -7.12
C LEU A 145 9.05 6.13 -6.25
N GLY A 146 8.61 5.88 -5.03
CA GLY A 146 8.31 6.93 -4.08
C GLY A 146 7.14 6.63 -3.16
N TYR A 147 7.03 7.47 -2.15
CA TYR A 147 6.03 7.43 -1.11
C TYR A 147 5.50 8.82 -0.81
N PHE A 148 4.25 8.89 -0.41
CA PHE A 148 3.65 10.10 0.11
C PHE A 148 2.60 9.76 1.16
N GLN A 149 2.51 10.59 2.18
CA GLN A 149 1.49 10.49 3.21
C GLN A 149 0.91 11.87 3.50
N LYS A 150 -0.40 11.93 3.69
CA LYS A 150 -1.09 13.14 4.08
C LYS A 150 -2.28 12.83 5.00
N ALA A 151 -2.74 13.83 5.71
CA ALA A 151 -4.07 13.80 6.32
C ALA A 151 -5.16 13.95 5.24
N GLN A 152 -6.29 13.33 5.49
CA GLN A 152 -7.50 13.52 4.69
C GLN A 152 -8.04 14.94 4.88
N GLY A 153 -8.63 15.51 3.81
CA GLY A 153 -9.25 16.84 3.85
C GLY A 153 -10.55 16.86 4.65
N GLU A 154 -11.07 18.07 4.85
CA GLU A 154 -12.30 18.31 5.65
C GLU A 154 -13.56 17.60 5.10
N HIS A 155 -13.61 17.33 3.79
CA HIS A 155 -14.72 16.67 3.12
C HIS A 155 -14.42 15.23 2.71
N ASP A 156 -13.34 14.67 3.22
CA ASP A 156 -12.96 13.28 2.99
C ASP A 156 -13.70 12.33 3.93
N LEU A 157 -13.48 11.03 3.79
CA LEU A 157 -14.21 9.98 4.51
C LEU A 157 -14.04 10.08 6.03
N VAL A 158 -12.82 10.38 6.48
CA VAL A 158 -12.49 10.63 7.89
C VAL A 158 -11.64 11.90 7.92
N PRO A 159 -12.20 13.09 8.15
CA PRO A 159 -11.44 14.33 8.16
C PRO A 159 -10.25 14.26 9.13
N GLY A 160 -9.04 14.52 8.63
CA GLY A 160 -7.80 14.36 9.39
C GLY A 160 -7.24 12.94 9.46
N GLY A 161 -7.99 11.92 9.03
CA GLY A 161 -7.52 10.55 8.92
C GLY A 161 -6.35 10.41 7.93
N TYR A 162 -5.72 9.25 7.88
CA TYR A 162 -4.55 9.06 7.02
C TYR A 162 -4.90 8.68 5.58
N ALA A 163 -4.02 9.11 4.67
CA ALA A 163 -3.93 8.64 3.29
C ALA A 163 -2.46 8.41 2.95
N LYS A 164 -2.09 7.16 2.62
CA LYS A 164 -0.70 6.76 2.30
C LYS A 164 -0.65 6.24 0.87
N TYR A 165 0.36 6.64 0.14
CA TYR A 165 0.57 6.33 -1.28
C TYR A 165 1.94 5.70 -1.45
N ILE A 166 2.00 4.51 -2.03
CA ILE A 166 3.23 3.78 -2.34
C ILE A 166 3.26 3.56 -3.84
N ILE A 167 4.37 3.90 -4.49
CA ILE A 167 4.52 3.79 -5.94
C ILE A 167 5.71 2.91 -6.27
N TRP A 168 5.51 1.98 -7.19
CA TRP A 168 6.56 1.11 -7.70
C TRP A 168 6.41 0.86 -9.19
N GLU A 169 7.48 0.43 -9.80
CA GLU A 169 7.58 0.14 -11.21
C GLU A 169 6.53 -0.88 -11.67
N LYS A 170 5.87 -0.58 -12.79
CA LYS A 170 5.08 -1.58 -13.50
C LYS A 170 6.02 -2.51 -14.25
N VAL A 171 6.31 -3.67 -13.66
CA VAL A 171 7.08 -4.70 -14.35
C VAL A 171 6.31 -5.24 -15.56
N PRO A 172 7.01 -5.60 -16.65
CA PRO A 172 6.37 -6.23 -17.80
C PRO A 172 5.84 -7.62 -17.47
N GLY A 173 4.81 -8.04 -18.17
CA GLY A 173 4.18 -9.37 -18.02
C GLY A 173 2.81 -9.29 -17.36
N GLU A 174 2.15 -10.43 -17.34
CA GLU A 174 0.83 -10.61 -16.74
C GLU A 174 0.94 -11.38 -15.41
N PRO A 175 0.05 -11.12 -14.46
CA PRO A 175 -0.01 -11.89 -13.22
C PRO A 175 -0.22 -13.38 -13.50
N LEU A 176 0.59 -14.22 -12.88
CA LEU A 176 0.42 -15.66 -12.98
C LEU A 176 -0.76 -16.10 -12.11
N THR A 177 -1.90 -16.36 -12.74
CA THR A 177 -3.06 -16.93 -12.04
C THR A 177 -2.89 -18.42 -11.77
N ALA A 178 -3.59 -18.96 -10.76
CA ALA A 178 -3.58 -20.40 -10.49
C ALA A 178 -4.07 -21.20 -11.70
N GLU A 179 -5.13 -20.76 -12.35
CA GLU A 179 -5.69 -21.42 -13.55
C GLU A 179 -4.66 -21.47 -14.67
N HIS A 180 -4.03 -20.31 -14.99
CA HIS A 180 -3.01 -20.25 -16.01
C HIS A 180 -1.80 -21.13 -15.65
N PHE A 181 -1.32 -21.08 -14.40
CA PHE A 181 -0.21 -21.92 -13.97
C PHE A 181 -0.51 -23.42 -14.15
N TRP A 182 -1.69 -23.87 -13.79
CA TRP A 182 -2.06 -25.28 -13.90
C TRP A 182 -2.36 -25.72 -15.34
N SER A 183 -2.68 -24.80 -16.24
CA SER A 183 -2.87 -25.08 -17.67
C SER A 183 -1.54 -25.25 -18.45
N LEU A 184 -0.41 -24.78 -17.87
CA LEU A 184 0.90 -24.87 -18.50
C LEU A 184 1.45 -26.30 -18.53
N ASP A 185 2.34 -26.56 -19.52
CA ASP A 185 3.10 -27.82 -19.59
C ASP A 185 3.87 -28.07 -18.27
N PRO A 186 3.97 -29.33 -17.77
CA PRO A 186 4.69 -29.67 -16.55
C PRO A 186 6.15 -29.15 -16.51
N ARG A 187 6.83 -29.13 -17.66
CA ARG A 187 8.22 -28.61 -17.74
C ARG A 187 8.26 -27.10 -17.54
N VAL A 188 7.31 -26.38 -18.13
CA VAL A 188 7.19 -24.91 -17.96
C VAL A 188 6.86 -24.58 -16.49
N ARG A 189 5.94 -25.34 -15.88
CA ARG A 189 5.64 -25.17 -14.44
C ARG A 189 6.86 -25.40 -13.55
N GLN A 190 7.68 -26.40 -13.90
CA GLN A 190 8.91 -26.69 -13.15
C GLN A 190 9.93 -25.56 -13.30
N ASP A 191 10.10 -25.02 -14.50
CA ASP A 191 10.97 -23.87 -14.74
C ASP A 191 10.53 -22.64 -13.94
N ILE A 192 9.23 -22.34 -13.93
CA ILE A 192 8.66 -21.27 -13.09
C ILE A 192 8.98 -21.49 -11.61
N ARG A 193 8.80 -22.70 -11.09
CA ARG A 193 9.11 -23.03 -9.68
C ARG A 193 10.57 -22.83 -9.34
N VAL A 194 11.47 -23.23 -10.24
CA VAL A 194 12.92 -23.05 -10.05
C VAL A 194 13.27 -21.57 -10.01
N LYS A 195 12.79 -20.78 -10.97
CA LYS A 195 13.01 -19.33 -11.03
C LYS A 195 12.44 -18.61 -9.82
N PHE A 196 11.21 -18.98 -9.41
CA PHE A 196 10.59 -18.43 -8.21
C PHE A 196 11.41 -18.74 -6.96
N ARG A 197 11.89 -19.99 -6.80
CA ARG A 197 12.72 -20.38 -5.66
C ARG A 197 14.00 -19.55 -5.58
N VAL A 198 14.70 -19.36 -6.70
CA VAL A 198 15.92 -18.54 -6.75
C VAL A 198 15.62 -17.10 -6.34
N ALA A 199 14.56 -16.49 -6.87
CA ALA A 199 14.15 -15.14 -6.50
C ALA A 199 13.76 -15.06 -5.01
N PHE A 200 12.99 -16.03 -4.52
CA PHE A 200 12.57 -16.11 -3.14
C PHE A 200 13.76 -16.29 -2.17
N GLU A 201 14.68 -17.18 -2.48
CA GLU A 201 15.90 -17.40 -1.69
C GLU A 201 16.76 -16.13 -1.64
N SER A 202 16.88 -15.39 -2.74
CA SER A 202 17.63 -14.12 -2.75
C SER A 202 17.04 -13.06 -1.80
N VAL A 203 15.72 -13.11 -1.57
CA VAL A 203 15.04 -12.26 -0.59
C VAL A 203 15.20 -12.79 0.83
N TYR A 204 15.09 -14.12 1.03
CA TYR A 204 15.01 -14.76 2.34
C TYR A 204 16.35 -15.06 3.02
N THR A 205 17.42 -15.26 2.24
CA THR A 205 18.77 -15.59 2.78
C THR A 205 19.49 -14.38 3.33
N ASN A 206 18.91 -13.21 3.28
CA ASN A 206 19.51 -12.02 3.82
C ASN A 206 19.50 -12.06 5.37
N PRO A 207 20.67 -11.97 6.05
CA PRO A 207 20.78 -12.10 7.50
C PRO A 207 19.92 -11.11 8.30
N ARG A 208 19.62 -9.94 7.75
CA ARG A 208 18.76 -8.94 8.39
C ARG A 208 17.30 -9.40 8.49
N TRP A 209 16.79 -10.18 7.54
CA TRP A 209 15.46 -10.76 7.62
C TRP A 209 15.24 -11.70 8.80
N GLN A 210 16.29 -12.36 9.27
CA GLN A 210 16.21 -13.24 10.43
C GLN A 210 16.09 -12.46 11.74
N ILE A 211 16.64 -11.26 11.81
CA ILE A 211 16.55 -10.38 12.99
C ILE A 211 15.16 -9.73 13.05
N ASP A 212 14.65 -9.23 11.91
CA ASP A 212 13.34 -8.62 11.86
C ASP A 212 12.20 -9.62 11.98
N LYS A 213 12.40 -10.88 11.60
CA LYS A 213 11.42 -11.97 11.84
C LYS A 213 11.18 -12.19 13.33
N LEU A 214 12.19 -12.03 14.17
CA LEU A 214 12.05 -12.08 15.63
C LEU A 214 11.30 -10.84 16.18
N LEU A 215 11.44 -9.68 15.54
CA LEU A 215 10.71 -8.46 15.89
C LEU A 215 9.29 -8.45 15.34
N MET A 216 9.06 -8.99 14.14
CA MET A 216 7.73 -9.10 13.53
C MET A 216 6.86 -10.18 14.17
N GLN A 217 7.42 -11.23 14.77
CA GLN A 217 6.65 -12.19 15.57
C GLN A 217 6.00 -11.58 16.80
N SER A 218 6.45 -10.39 17.23
CA SER A 218 5.78 -9.62 18.28
C SER A 218 4.65 -8.72 17.78
N THR A 219 4.51 -8.55 16.46
CA THR A 219 3.48 -7.70 15.81
C THR A 219 2.61 -8.46 14.81
N GLU A 220 2.60 -9.80 14.84
CA GLU A 220 1.83 -10.66 13.93
C GLU A 220 0.30 -10.59 14.14
N ARG A 221 -0.30 -9.40 14.10
CA ARG A 221 -1.77 -9.30 14.00
C ARG A 221 -2.29 -8.46 12.84
N CYS A 222 -1.47 -7.88 12.01
CA CYS A 222 -1.95 -7.09 10.88
C CYS A 222 -1.25 -7.48 9.57
N CYS A 223 -2.07 -7.85 8.60
CA CYS A 223 -1.77 -8.01 7.17
C CYS A 223 -1.24 -9.36 6.70
N VAL A 224 -2.02 -10.42 6.88
CA VAL A 224 -2.04 -11.51 5.90
C VAL A 224 -3.26 -11.30 5.01
N ALA A 225 -3.04 -10.78 3.80
CA ALA A 225 -3.96 -10.92 2.69
C ALA A 225 -3.13 -10.90 1.39
N VAL A 226 -2.89 -12.08 0.90
CA VAL A 226 -2.48 -12.37 -0.47
C VAL A 226 -3.57 -11.94 -1.43
#